data_6660254accdb8308d6c645b3c1d3640f
#
_entry.id   6660254accdb8308d6c645b3c1d3640f
#
_cell.length_a   1.000
_cell.length_b   1.000
_cell.length_c   1.000
_cell.angle_alpha   90.00
_cell.angle_beta   90.00
_cell.angle_gamma   90.00
#
_symmetry.space_group_name_H-M   'P 1'
#
loop_
_entity.id
_entity.type
_entity.pdbx_description
1 polymer ?
#
loop_
_entity_poly.entity_id
_entity_poly.type
_entity_poly.pdbx_seq_one_letter_code
_entity_poly.pdbx_strand_id
1 'polypeptide(L)'
;MWITDGDSQVPATSILIDIGPDFRSQALKSSINRLDALLLTHGHADHLNGLDDIRIFSHTGSKAPCGVNGQVKLYPETEGDGLPVYGNSNALQDVHQRFSYIFQPVLEGGGKPKLKTVDCSVFSEDNPIIIGDISIIPVPMLHGHLETIGWLLLKGYKGVGFGPCRGIAYLTDCNKIPSESLALLRRFGPYLQHLVIDGLRQRPHSTHFSYDQALEVALEIGAKQSWLTHLCHDMSHVQIQCYLADKLSQLKQDFQCQPAYDGLVLEI
;
A
#
# COMPACT_ATOMS: atom_id res chain seq x y z
N MET A 1 0.01 3.11 -3.83
CA MET A 1 1.24 3.70 -3.24
C MET A 1 2.45 2.87 -3.62
N TRP A 2 3.59 3.48 -3.95
CA TRP A 2 4.84 2.78 -4.23
C TRP A 2 5.88 3.11 -3.15
N ILE A 3 6.60 2.08 -2.68
CA ILE A 3 7.58 2.17 -1.60
C ILE A 3 8.92 1.64 -2.10
N THR A 4 9.99 2.37 -1.81
CA THR A 4 11.35 1.99 -2.20
C THR A 4 12.35 2.42 -1.12
N ASP A 5 13.54 1.84 -1.10
CA ASP A 5 14.60 2.14 -0.15
C ASP A 5 15.39 3.44 -0.42
N GLY A 6 15.02 4.18 -1.43
CA GLY A 6 15.36 5.60 -1.65
C GLY A 6 16.82 5.99 -1.99
N ASP A 7 17.81 5.23 -1.62
CA ASP A 7 19.22 5.67 -1.64
C ASP A 7 20.04 5.20 -2.85
N SER A 8 19.47 4.43 -3.75
CA SER A 8 20.21 3.90 -4.91
C SER A 8 19.46 4.17 -6.22
N GLN A 9 20.20 4.33 -7.31
CA GLN A 9 19.62 4.36 -8.66
C GLN A 9 18.85 3.07 -9.00
N VAL A 10 19.08 2.01 -8.19
CA VAL A 10 18.38 0.74 -8.24
C VAL A 10 17.98 0.40 -6.81
N PRO A 11 16.69 0.57 -6.46
CA PRO A 11 16.23 0.30 -5.12
C PRO A 11 16.46 -1.17 -4.74
N ALA A 12 16.94 -1.42 -3.50
CA ALA A 12 17.10 -2.78 -2.99
C ALA A 12 15.73 -3.42 -2.72
N THR A 13 14.70 -2.61 -2.43
CA THR A 13 13.33 -3.06 -2.19
C THR A 13 12.36 -2.14 -2.94
N SER A 14 11.36 -2.72 -3.59
CA SER A 14 10.33 -1.99 -4.34
C SER A 14 8.98 -2.69 -4.18
N ILE A 15 8.05 -2.06 -3.49
CA ILE A 15 6.74 -2.61 -3.13
C ILE A 15 5.66 -1.68 -3.66
N LEU A 16 4.64 -2.25 -4.30
CA LEU A 16 3.46 -1.53 -4.74
C LEU A 16 2.27 -1.88 -3.84
N ILE A 17 1.51 -0.88 -3.41
CA ILE A 17 0.20 -1.09 -2.78
C ILE A 17 -0.86 -0.62 -3.76
N ASP A 18 -1.74 -1.53 -4.12
CA ASP A 18 -2.79 -1.43 -5.14
C ASP A 18 -2.26 -1.09 -6.55
N ILE A 19 -3.03 -1.47 -7.54
CA ILE A 19 -2.72 -1.32 -8.95
C ILE A 19 -3.98 -0.91 -9.74
N GLY A 20 -4.31 0.37 -9.65
CA GLY A 20 -5.46 0.96 -10.34
C GLY A 20 -5.25 1.11 -11.86
N PRO A 21 -6.29 1.52 -12.61
CA PRO A 21 -6.24 1.63 -14.07
C PRO A 21 -5.14 2.57 -14.59
N ASP A 22 -4.76 3.56 -13.83
CA ASP A 22 -3.72 4.55 -14.19
C ASP A 22 -2.28 4.09 -13.88
N PHE A 23 -2.11 2.86 -13.37
CA PHE A 23 -0.81 2.35 -12.94
C PHE A 23 0.29 2.54 -13.98
N ARG A 24 0.01 2.23 -15.25
CA ARG A 24 0.98 2.39 -16.34
C ARG A 24 1.52 3.82 -16.43
N SER A 25 0.62 4.81 -16.42
CA SER A 25 0.98 6.22 -16.49
C SER A 25 1.78 6.65 -15.28
N GLN A 26 1.38 6.19 -14.09
CA GLN A 26 2.05 6.49 -12.83
C GLN A 26 3.43 5.83 -12.74
N ALA A 27 3.56 4.58 -13.19
CA ALA A 27 4.83 3.86 -13.22
C ALA A 27 5.84 4.53 -14.15
N LEU A 28 5.41 4.97 -15.33
CA LEU A 28 6.26 5.72 -16.27
C LEU A 28 6.69 7.07 -15.68
N LYS A 29 5.75 7.82 -15.09
CA LYS A 29 6.01 9.12 -14.47
C LYS A 29 6.99 9.02 -13.28
N SER A 30 6.84 7.97 -12.47
CA SER A 30 7.68 7.72 -11.29
C SER A 30 8.92 6.88 -11.59
N SER A 31 9.15 6.51 -12.86
CA SER A 31 10.28 5.69 -13.29
C SER A 31 10.40 4.36 -12.53
N ILE A 32 9.24 3.75 -12.22
CA ILE A 32 9.21 2.43 -11.59
C ILE A 32 9.77 1.40 -12.57
N ASN A 33 10.89 0.81 -12.23
CA ASN A 33 11.60 -0.15 -13.08
C ASN A 33 11.71 -1.55 -12.46
N ARG A 34 11.27 -1.70 -11.22
CA ARG A 34 11.30 -2.95 -10.44
C ARG A 34 10.11 -3.02 -9.50
N LEU A 35 9.60 -4.23 -9.28
CA LEU A 35 8.69 -4.56 -8.18
C LEU A 35 9.10 -5.90 -7.57
N ASP A 36 9.09 -5.96 -6.25
CA ASP A 36 9.36 -7.17 -5.47
C ASP A 36 8.05 -7.78 -4.93
N ALA A 37 7.02 -6.96 -4.76
CA ALA A 37 5.69 -7.41 -4.36
C ALA A 37 4.60 -6.42 -4.76
N LEU A 38 3.39 -6.94 -4.88
CA LEU A 38 2.13 -6.21 -4.89
C LEU A 38 1.35 -6.56 -3.62
N LEU A 39 0.89 -5.54 -2.90
CA LEU A 39 0.01 -5.66 -1.74
C LEU A 39 -1.36 -5.12 -2.15
N LEU A 40 -2.41 -5.93 -2.07
CA LEU A 40 -3.77 -5.51 -2.41
C LEU A 40 -4.54 -5.18 -1.14
N THR A 41 -5.20 -4.04 -1.13
CA THR A 41 -6.13 -3.69 -0.04
C THR A 41 -7.46 -4.40 -0.22
N HIS A 42 -7.99 -4.42 -1.44
CA HIS A 42 -9.22 -5.11 -1.82
C HIS A 42 -9.38 -5.18 -3.35
N GLY A 43 -10.49 -5.76 -3.82
CA GLY A 43 -10.71 -6.05 -5.24
C GLY A 43 -11.50 -5.00 -6.04
N HIS A 44 -11.75 -3.77 -5.56
CA HIS A 44 -12.43 -2.76 -6.36
C HIS A 44 -11.60 -2.36 -7.59
N ALA A 45 -12.28 -1.83 -8.61
CA ALA A 45 -11.70 -1.60 -9.93
C ALA A 45 -10.56 -0.57 -9.91
N ASP A 46 -10.69 0.46 -9.11
CA ASP A 46 -9.71 1.53 -8.93
C ASP A 46 -8.45 1.08 -8.16
N HIS A 47 -8.49 -0.09 -7.52
CA HIS A 47 -7.36 -0.71 -6.81
C HIS A 47 -6.75 -1.90 -7.56
N LEU A 48 -7.45 -2.50 -8.53
CA LEU A 48 -7.03 -3.77 -9.13
C LEU A 48 -6.93 -3.76 -10.67
N ASN A 49 -7.68 -2.91 -11.39
CA ASN A 49 -7.85 -3.07 -12.85
C ASN A 49 -6.63 -2.66 -13.70
N GLY A 50 -5.53 -2.23 -13.09
CA GLY A 50 -4.23 -2.05 -13.77
C GLY A 50 -3.34 -3.29 -13.78
N LEU A 51 -3.83 -4.44 -13.28
CA LEU A 51 -3.01 -5.64 -13.05
C LEU A 51 -2.32 -6.19 -14.32
N ASP A 52 -2.89 -5.99 -15.51
CA ASP A 52 -2.27 -6.42 -16.75
C ASP A 52 -0.92 -5.75 -17.01
N ASP A 53 -0.77 -4.49 -16.59
CA ASP A 53 0.46 -3.72 -16.79
C ASP A 53 1.62 -4.16 -15.87
N ILE A 54 1.35 -5.02 -14.87
CA ILE A 54 2.38 -5.58 -13.99
C ILE A 54 3.29 -6.61 -14.71
N ARG A 55 2.89 -7.02 -15.89
CA ARG A 55 3.58 -8.07 -16.67
C ARG A 55 5.08 -7.83 -16.79
N ILE A 56 5.50 -6.60 -17.11
CA ILE A 56 6.92 -6.28 -17.30
C ILE A 56 7.76 -6.51 -16.05
N PHE A 57 7.17 -6.38 -14.87
CA PHE A 57 7.83 -6.60 -13.57
C PHE A 57 7.81 -8.07 -13.15
N SER A 58 6.86 -8.86 -13.65
CA SER A 58 6.68 -10.26 -13.27
C SER A 58 7.54 -11.23 -14.09
N HIS A 59 7.94 -10.87 -15.31
CA HIS A 59 8.79 -11.71 -16.17
C HIS A 59 10.28 -11.54 -15.91
N THR A 60 10.71 -10.36 -15.49
CA THR A 60 12.13 -10.02 -15.32
C THR A 60 12.67 -10.37 -13.94
N GLY A 61 11.86 -10.99 -13.08
CA GLY A 61 12.26 -11.26 -11.70
C GLY A 61 12.94 -10.05 -11.09
N SER A 62 12.21 -8.97 -10.86
CA SER A 62 12.63 -7.74 -10.18
C SER A 62 14.09 -7.30 -10.42
N LYS A 63 14.53 -7.14 -11.67
CA LYS A 63 15.94 -6.83 -11.89
C LYS A 63 16.11 -5.68 -12.85
N ALA A 64 16.49 -4.57 -12.24
CA ALA A 64 17.02 -3.45 -12.97
C ALA A 64 18.21 -3.87 -13.85
N PRO A 65 18.33 -3.31 -15.06
CA PRO A 65 19.53 -3.48 -15.86
C PRO A 65 20.71 -2.89 -15.07
N CYS A 66 21.48 -3.75 -14.44
CA CYS A 66 22.78 -3.40 -13.87
C CYS A 66 23.86 -3.93 -14.82
N GLY A 67 24.29 -3.12 -15.75
CA GLY A 67 25.37 -3.46 -16.63
C GLY A 67 26.25 -2.26 -16.88
N VAL A 68 27.49 -2.31 -16.41
CA VAL A 68 28.60 -1.60 -17.01
C VAL A 68 28.70 -2.19 -18.43
N ASN A 69 28.30 -1.45 -19.46
CA ASN A 69 28.30 -1.79 -20.90
C ASN A 69 26.93 -2.09 -21.55
N GLY A 70 25.80 -1.67 -20.97
CA GLY A 70 24.51 -1.76 -21.66
C GLY A 70 23.99 -3.19 -21.88
N GLN A 71 24.61 -4.22 -21.33
CA GLN A 71 24.06 -5.56 -21.32
C GLN A 71 23.05 -5.68 -20.19
N VAL A 72 21.80 -5.82 -20.56
CA VAL A 72 20.74 -6.26 -19.64
C VAL A 72 21.13 -7.64 -19.14
N LYS A 73 21.65 -7.71 -17.91
CA LYS A 73 21.82 -8.99 -17.23
C LYS A 73 20.42 -9.45 -16.82
N LEU A 74 19.80 -10.21 -17.69
CA LEU A 74 18.64 -11.01 -17.30
C LEU A 74 19.15 -11.94 -16.20
N TYR A 75 18.73 -11.72 -15.00
CA TYR A 75 19.01 -12.66 -13.94
C TYR A 75 18.30 -13.97 -14.29
N PRO A 76 18.93 -15.12 -14.05
CA PRO A 76 18.25 -16.38 -14.28
C PRO A 76 16.88 -16.27 -13.66
N GLU A 77 15.87 -16.76 -14.38
CA GLU A 77 14.54 -16.95 -13.80
C GLU A 77 14.77 -17.47 -12.39
N THR A 78 14.46 -16.66 -11.40
CA THR A 78 14.36 -17.25 -10.07
C THR A 78 13.40 -18.40 -10.30
N GLU A 79 13.76 -19.62 -9.93
CA GLU A 79 12.86 -20.79 -9.89
C GLU A 79 11.70 -20.48 -8.95
N GLY A 80 11.05 -19.39 -9.17
CA GLY A 80 10.03 -18.79 -8.33
C GLY A 80 8.74 -18.68 -9.12
N ASP A 81 7.66 -18.82 -8.42
CA ASP A 81 6.30 -18.86 -8.90
C ASP A 81 5.77 -17.51 -9.44
N GLY A 82 6.62 -16.52 -9.70
CA GLY A 82 6.29 -15.19 -10.21
C GLY A 82 6.30 -14.09 -9.12
N LEU A 83 5.83 -12.90 -9.50
CA LEU A 83 5.73 -11.75 -8.58
C LEU A 83 4.70 -12.06 -7.49
N PRO A 84 5.06 -11.97 -6.19
CA PRO A 84 4.12 -12.21 -5.11
C PRO A 84 3.06 -11.10 -5.05
N VAL A 85 1.79 -11.53 -4.96
CA VAL A 85 0.62 -10.67 -4.79
C VAL A 85 -0.05 -11.07 -3.49
N TYR A 86 0.03 -10.22 -2.49
CA TYR A 86 -0.56 -10.43 -1.18
C TYR A 86 -1.93 -9.74 -1.09
N GLY A 87 -2.90 -10.40 -0.49
CA GLY A 87 -4.24 -9.87 -0.25
C GLY A 87 -5.03 -10.83 0.62
N ASN A 88 -6.21 -10.44 1.07
CA ASN A 88 -7.14 -11.38 1.70
C ASN A 88 -7.77 -12.30 0.64
N SER A 89 -8.43 -13.36 1.10
CA SER A 89 -9.05 -14.36 0.22
C SER A 89 -10.03 -13.75 -0.79
N ASN A 90 -10.78 -12.70 -0.42
CA ASN A 90 -11.73 -12.02 -1.30
C ASN A 90 -11.01 -11.27 -2.43
N ALA A 91 -9.99 -10.47 -2.11
CA ALA A 91 -9.21 -9.74 -3.10
C ALA A 91 -8.49 -10.71 -4.07
N LEU A 92 -7.93 -11.81 -3.55
CA LEU A 92 -7.28 -12.82 -4.38
C LEU A 92 -8.27 -13.57 -5.27
N GLN A 93 -9.50 -13.83 -4.79
CA GLN A 93 -10.55 -14.40 -5.61
C GLN A 93 -10.91 -13.47 -6.78
N ASP A 94 -11.01 -12.16 -6.53
CA ASP A 94 -11.22 -11.15 -7.59
C ASP A 94 -10.09 -11.18 -8.64
N VAL A 95 -8.82 -11.29 -8.21
CA VAL A 95 -7.68 -11.47 -9.11
C VAL A 95 -7.87 -12.70 -10.00
N HIS A 96 -8.17 -13.85 -9.41
CA HIS A 96 -8.36 -15.11 -10.15
C HIS A 96 -9.56 -15.08 -11.11
N GLN A 97 -10.65 -14.43 -10.73
CA GLN A 97 -11.84 -14.35 -11.56
C GLN A 97 -11.68 -13.38 -12.73
N ARG A 98 -11.23 -12.14 -12.45
CA ARG A 98 -11.14 -11.09 -13.49
C ARG A 98 -9.97 -11.28 -14.42
N PHE A 99 -8.87 -11.84 -13.93
CA PHE A 99 -7.63 -12.07 -14.67
C PHE A 99 -7.33 -13.56 -14.83
N SER A 100 -8.38 -14.37 -15.00
CA SER A 100 -8.27 -15.83 -15.07
C SER A 100 -7.27 -16.33 -16.12
N TYR A 101 -7.09 -15.61 -17.22
CA TYR A 101 -6.12 -15.95 -18.28
C TYR A 101 -4.67 -16.01 -17.75
N ILE A 102 -4.33 -15.25 -16.68
CA ILE A 102 -2.99 -15.26 -16.07
C ILE A 102 -2.65 -16.65 -15.53
N PHE A 103 -3.63 -17.33 -14.97
CA PHE A 103 -3.48 -18.62 -14.28
C PHE A 103 -3.73 -19.85 -15.17
N GLN A 104 -4.19 -19.63 -16.42
CA GLN A 104 -4.39 -20.72 -17.39
C GLN A 104 -3.07 -21.16 -18.02
N PRO A 105 -2.93 -22.40 -18.48
CA PRO A 105 -1.77 -22.85 -19.24
C PRO A 105 -1.48 -21.94 -20.44
N VAL A 106 -0.21 -21.68 -20.72
CA VAL A 106 0.20 -20.90 -21.91
C VAL A 106 0.09 -21.80 -23.12
N LEU A 107 -0.75 -21.39 -24.08
CA LEU A 107 -0.67 -21.87 -25.45
C LEU A 107 0.46 -21.08 -26.15
N GLU A 108 1.20 -21.69 -27.09
CA GLU A 108 2.39 -21.12 -27.73
C GLU A 108 2.25 -19.64 -28.07
N GLY A 109 3.26 -18.83 -27.71
CA GLY A 109 3.42 -17.44 -28.12
C GLY A 109 2.71 -16.38 -27.26
N GLY A 110 2.03 -16.72 -26.19
CA GLY A 110 1.33 -15.77 -25.31
C GLY A 110 2.18 -15.30 -24.12
N GLY A 111 2.54 -14.02 -24.09
CA GLY A 111 3.11 -13.42 -22.86
C GLY A 111 2.00 -12.95 -21.93
N LYS A 112 2.00 -13.40 -20.68
CA LYS A 112 1.07 -12.98 -19.61
C LYS A 112 1.85 -12.68 -18.33
N PRO A 113 1.29 -11.93 -17.37
CA PRO A 113 1.92 -11.79 -16.07
C PRO A 113 2.20 -13.15 -15.42
N LYS A 114 3.30 -13.26 -14.70
CA LYS A 114 3.62 -14.43 -13.87
C LYS A 114 3.47 -14.01 -12.42
N LEU A 115 2.40 -14.43 -11.78
CA LEU A 115 2.01 -14.00 -10.43
C LEU A 115 1.91 -15.20 -9.50
N LYS A 116 2.27 -14.97 -8.23
CA LYS A 116 2.05 -15.87 -7.10
C LYS A 116 1.12 -15.20 -6.10
N THR A 117 -0.11 -15.64 -6.01
CA THR A 117 -1.06 -15.14 -5.02
C THR A 117 -0.77 -15.73 -3.63
N VAL A 118 -0.76 -14.88 -2.61
CA VAL A 118 -0.45 -15.25 -1.22
C VAL A 118 -1.51 -14.66 -0.30
N ASP A 119 -2.28 -15.52 0.36
CA ASP A 119 -3.25 -15.09 1.35
C ASP A 119 -2.54 -14.48 2.56
N CYS A 120 -2.88 -13.23 2.87
CA CYS A 120 -2.23 -12.49 3.94
C CYS A 120 -2.76 -12.84 5.34
N SER A 121 -3.82 -13.64 5.46
CA SER A 121 -4.43 -14.02 6.75
C SER A 121 -3.51 -14.83 7.67
N VAL A 122 -2.46 -15.43 7.11
CA VAL A 122 -1.47 -16.22 7.87
C VAL A 122 -0.35 -15.37 8.48
N PHE A 123 -0.32 -14.08 8.16
CA PHE A 123 0.69 -13.15 8.65
C PHE A 123 0.14 -12.26 9.78
N SER A 124 1.02 -11.87 10.68
CA SER A 124 0.72 -11.06 11.86
C SER A 124 1.96 -10.28 12.30
N GLU A 125 1.87 -9.55 13.41
CA GLU A 125 3.05 -8.92 14.00
C GLU A 125 4.13 -9.92 14.45
N ASP A 126 3.73 -11.11 14.89
CA ASP A 126 4.67 -12.16 15.30
C ASP A 126 5.25 -12.92 14.11
N ASN A 127 4.57 -12.87 12.97
CA ASN A 127 4.97 -13.51 11.71
C ASN A 127 4.72 -12.55 10.53
N PRO A 128 5.47 -11.45 10.40
CA PRO A 128 5.27 -10.48 9.33
C PRO A 128 5.74 -11.01 7.96
N ILE A 129 5.21 -10.42 6.89
CA ILE A 129 5.79 -10.57 5.56
C ILE A 129 7.11 -9.81 5.55
N ILE A 130 8.19 -10.44 5.07
CA ILE A 130 9.51 -9.79 4.98
C ILE A 130 9.87 -9.58 3.51
N ILE A 131 10.12 -8.34 3.12
CA ILE A 131 10.59 -7.99 1.78
C ILE A 131 11.77 -7.03 1.93
N GLY A 132 12.97 -7.50 1.61
CA GLY A 132 14.19 -6.75 1.90
C GLY A 132 14.35 -6.51 3.40
N ASP A 133 14.44 -5.25 3.81
CA ASP A 133 14.54 -4.82 5.22
C ASP A 133 13.21 -4.33 5.81
N ILE A 134 12.11 -4.49 5.04
CA ILE A 134 10.78 -4.05 5.43
C ILE A 134 9.96 -5.24 5.93
N SER A 135 9.44 -5.11 7.15
CA SER A 135 8.44 -6.01 7.72
C SER A 135 7.05 -5.44 7.46
N ILE A 136 6.15 -6.25 6.94
CA ILE A 136 4.81 -5.84 6.53
C ILE A 136 3.78 -6.66 7.30
N ILE A 137 2.87 -5.97 7.95
CA ILE A 137 1.81 -6.57 8.76
C ILE A 137 0.46 -6.18 8.15
N PRO A 138 -0.39 -7.16 7.78
CA PRO A 138 -1.74 -6.86 7.34
C PRO A 138 -2.60 -6.36 8.50
N VAL A 139 -3.41 -5.34 8.23
CA VAL A 139 -4.31 -4.70 9.19
C VAL A 139 -5.74 -4.88 8.70
N PRO A 140 -6.52 -5.84 9.23
CA PRO A 140 -7.91 -6.02 8.85
C PRO A 140 -8.76 -4.77 9.11
N MET A 141 -9.57 -4.38 8.12
CA MET A 141 -10.46 -3.22 8.16
C MET A 141 -11.79 -3.55 7.50
N LEU A 142 -12.76 -2.64 7.57
CA LEU A 142 -14.06 -2.76 6.92
C LEU A 142 -14.36 -1.54 6.05
N HIS A 143 -14.79 -1.81 4.84
CA HIS A 143 -15.34 -0.88 3.87
C HIS A 143 -16.82 -1.16 3.68
N GLY A 144 -17.65 -0.62 4.56
CA GLY A 144 -19.02 -1.07 4.74
C GLY A 144 -19.08 -2.49 5.31
N HIS A 145 -19.52 -3.44 4.48
CA HIS A 145 -19.52 -4.87 4.81
C HIS A 145 -18.36 -5.64 4.18
N LEU A 146 -17.59 -5.00 3.30
CA LEU A 146 -16.45 -5.62 2.65
C LEU A 146 -15.25 -5.59 3.59
N GLU A 147 -14.61 -6.75 3.77
CA GLU A 147 -13.35 -6.86 4.46
C GLU A 147 -12.22 -6.34 3.55
N THR A 148 -11.48 -5.35 4.03
CA THR A 148 -10.32 -4.77 3.36
C THR A 148 -9.08 -4.89 4.23
N ILE A 149 -7.92 -4.71 3.64
CA ILE A 149 -6.64 -4.79 4.34
C ILE A 149 -5.91 -3.46 4.24
N GLY A 150 -5.62 -2.87 5.39
CA GLY A 150 -4.57 -1.87 5.52
C GLY A 150 -3.21 -2.53 5.67
N TRP A 151 -2.16 -1.78 5.40
CA TRP A 151 -0.80 -2.28 5.44
C TRP A 151 0.05 -1.45 6.40
N LEU A 152 0.65 -2.11 7.38
CA LEU A 152 1.63 -1.53 8.29
C LEU A 152 3.03 -1.98 7.82
N LEU A 153 3.87 -1.03 7.41
CA LEU A 153 5.21 -1.28 6.88
C LEU A 153 6.23 -0.68 7.85
N LEU A 154 7.16 -1.51 8.30
CA LEU A 154 8.10 -1.19 9.36
C LEU A 154 9.53 -1.52 8.92
N LYS A 155 10.40 -0.51 8.89
CA LYS A 155 11.83 -0.68 8.69
C LYS A 155 12.51 -0.91 10.05
N GLY A 156 13.36 -1.93 10.12
CA GLY A 156 14.07 -2.29 11.36
C GLY A 156 13.27 -3.16 12.35
N TYR A 157 12.00 -3.47 12.07
CA TYR A 157 11.22 -4.41 12.87
C TYR A 157 11.58 -5.86 12.51
N LYS A 158 11.79 -6.72 13.51
CA LYS A 158 12.16 -8.14 13.32
C LYS A 158 11.29 -9.11 14.14
N GLY A 159 10.08 -8.70 14.52
CA GLY A 159 9.21 -9.51 15.39
C GLY A 159 9.37 -9.17 16.89
N VAL A 160 8.95 -10.08 17.76
CA VAL A 160 8.87 -9.87 19.21
C VAL A 160 10.22 -9.45 19.79
N GLY A 161 10.24 -8.26 20.42
CA GLY A 161 11.44 -7.68 21.01
C GLY A 161 11.88 -6.41 20.28
N PHE A 162 11.10 -5.36 20.40
CA PHE A 162 11.29 -4.08 19.69
C PHE A 162 12.70 -3.50 19.83
N GLY A 163 13.43 -3.51 18.71
CA GLY A 163 14.44 -2.51 18.44
C GLY A 163 13.80 -1.22 17.90
N PRO A 164 14.56 -0.12 17.74
CA PRO A 164 14.04 1.09 17.12
C PRO A 164 13.58 0.79 15.70
N CYS A 165 12.29 0.88 15.43
CA CYS A 165 11.72 0.76 14.10
C CYS A 165 11.11 2.09 13.66
N ARG A 166 10.94 2.28 12.36
CA ARG A 166 10.22 3.40 11.75
C ARG A 166 9.25 2.83 10.74
N GLY A 167 8.15 3.51 10.51
CA GLY A 167 7.20 2.95 9.57
C GLY A 167 6.15 3.90 9.06
N ILE A 168 5.32 3.33 8.20
CA ILE A 168 4.13 3.94 7.63
C ILE A 168 2.96 2.96 7.75
N ALA A 169 1.79 3.46 8.10
CA ALA A 169 0.53 2.73 7.97
C ALA A 169 -0.26 3.30 6.79
N TYR A 170 -0.78 2.43 5.93
CA TYR A 170 -1.61 2.78 4.78
C TYR A 170 -3.00 2.13 4.92
N LEU A 171 -4.01 2.95 5.19
CA LEU A 171 -5.36 2.56 5.59
C LEU A 171 -6.39 3.22 4.66
N THR A 172 -6.42 2.83 3.39
CA THR A 172 -7.40 3.34 2.43
C THR A 172 -8.67 2.49 2.41
N ASP A 173 -9.75 3.05 1.92
CA ASP A 173 -11.04 2.37 1.71
C ASP A 173 -11.53 1.65 2.97
N CYS A 174 -11.80 2.44 3.98
CA CYS A 174 -12.39 1.96 5.21
C CYS A 174 -13.28 3.01 5.87
N ASN A 175 -14.30 2.52 6.55
CA ASN A 175 -15.15 3.32 7.44
C ASN A 175 -15.15 2.77 8.87
N LYS A 176 -14.45 1.66 9.09
CA LYS A 176 -14.31 1.04 10.41
C LYS A 176 -13.02 0.24 10.52
N ILE A 177 -12.31 0.44 11.61
CA ILE A 177 -11.15 -0.35 12.01
C ILE A 177 -11.56 -1.16 13.24
N PRO A 178 -11.55 -2.52 13.18
CA PRO A 178 -11.84 -3.37 14.33
C PRO A 178 -10.93 -3.05 15.53
N SER A 179 -11.43 -3.29 16.75
CA SER A 179 -10.71 -2.98 18.00
C SER A 179 -9.32 -3.60 18.08
N GLU A 180 -9.16 -4.82 17.59
CA GLU A 180 -7.86 -5.51 17.57
C GLU A 180 -6.87 -4.84 16.60
N SER A 181 -7.33 -4.48 15.40
CA SER A 181 -6.54 -3.74 14.42
C SER A 181 -6.16 -2.35 14.93
N LEU A 182 -7.09 -1.66 15.60
CA LEU A 182 -6.83 -0.35 16.19
C LEU A 182 -5.84 -0.46 17.35
N ALA A 183 -5.94 -1.48 18.20
CA ALA A 183 -4.98 -1.74 19.27
C ALA A 183 -3.56 -2.02 18.72
N LEU A 184 -3.47 -2.77 17.62
CA LEU A 184 -2.22 -2.98 16.88
C LEU A 184 -1.64 -1.64 16.40
N LEU A 185 -2.43 -0.83 15.68
CA LEU A 185 -1.99 0.46 15.15
C LEU A 185 -1.55 1.43 16.25
N ARG A 186 -2.27 1.50 17.37
CA ARG A 186 -1.91 2.34 18.54
C ARG A 186 -0.59 1.94 19.14
N ARG A 187 -0.29 0.65 19.22
CA ARG A 187 1.00 0.15 19.75
C ARG A 187 2.17 0.58 18.87
N PHE A 188 1.97 0.62 17.54
CA PHE A 188 2.99 1.07 16.59
C PHE A 188 2.97 2.59 16.35
N GLY A 189 1.92 3.31 16.74
CA GLY A 189 1.74 4.74 16.53
C GLY A 189 2.99 5.59 16.81
N PRO A 190 3.66 5.45 17.97
CA PRO A 190 4.88 6.20 18.29
C PRO A 190 6.06 5.97 17.33
N TYR A 191 6.06 4.89 16.59
CA TYR A 191 7.09 4.52 15.62
C TYR A 191 6.72 4.91 14.18
N LEU A 192 5.44 5.27 13.94
CA LEU A 192 4.98 5.68 12.62
C LEU A 192 5.44 7.11 12.33
N GLN A 193 6.24 7.26 11.28
CA GLN A 193 6.55 8.56 10.71
C GLN A 193 5.32 9.12 9.99
N HIS A 194 4.56 8.23 9.32
CA HIS A 194 3.39 8.59 8.54
C HIS A 194 2.24 7.62 8.76
N LEU A 195 1.04 8.18 8.79
CA LEU A 195 -0.23 7.47 8.64
C LEU A 195 -0.93 8.03 7.40
N VAL A 196 -1.22 7.18 6.43
CA VAL A 196 -2.08 7.50 5.29
C VAL A 196 -3.42 6.82 5.54
N ILE A 197 -4.50 7.61 5.66
CA ILE A 197 -5.81 7.11 6.08
C ILE A 197 -6.91 7.62 5.14
N ASP A 198 -7.92 6.78 4.93
CA ASP A 198 -9.16 7.14 4.20
C ASP A 198 -9.76 8.44 4.75
N GLY A 199 -10.14 9.34 3.86
CA GLY A 199 -10.79 10.58 4.22
C GLY A 199 -11.55 11.11 3.03
N LEU A 200 -12.67 10.45 2.67
CA LEU A 200 -13.35 10.68 1.40
C LEU A 200 -13.84 12.12 1.24
N ARG A 201 -14.55 12.64 2.24
CA ARG A 201 -15.24 13.96 2.20
C ARG A 201 -15.63 14.46 3.58
N GLN A 202 -16.09 15.72 3.67
CA GLN A 202 -16.49 16.31 4.94
C GLN A 202 -17.73 15.63 5.55
N ARG A 203 -18.75 15.35 4.74
CA ARG A 203 -20.00 14.69 5.21
C ARG A 203 -19.81 13.18 5.34
N PRO A 204 -20.49 12.51 6.30
CA PRO A 204 -20.40 11.07 6.49
C PRO A 204 -20.72 10.26 5.23
N HIS A 205 -20.09 9.11 5.11
CA HIS A 205 -20.31 8.13 4.06
C HIS A 205 -20.53 6.74 4.66
N SER A 206 -21.24 5.86 3.96
CA SER A 206 -21.58 4.53 4.46
C SER A 206 -20.41 3.56 4.47
N THR A 207 -19.38 3.81 3.67
CA THR A 207 -18.26 2.88 3.46
C THR A 207 -16.88 3.52 3.62
N HIS A 208 -16.78 4.84 3.75
CA HIS A 208 -15.54 5.59 3.93
C HIS A 208 -15.60 6.48 5.17
N PHE A 209 -14.46 6.80 5.73
CA PHE A 209 -14.36 7.85 6.74
C PHE A 209 -14.66 9.24 6.14
N SER A 210 -15.37 10.06 6.92
CA SER A 210 -15.35 11.50 6.72
C SER A 210 -14.03 12.09 7.23
N TYR A 211 -13.72 13.35 6.89
CA TYR A 211 -12.51 14.01 7.39
C TYR A 211 -12.45 14.02 8.92
N ASP A 212 -13.58 14.28 9.60
CA ASP A 212 -13.64 14.30 11.06
C ASP A 212 -13.37 12.91 11.66
N GLN A 213 -14.01 11.86 11.11
CA GLN A 213 -13.77 10.48 11.55
C GLN A 213 -12.33 10.03 11.32
N ALA A 214 -11.76 10.35 10.15
CA ALA A 214 -10.37 10.06 9.85
C ALA A 214 -9.42 10.78 10.82
N LEU A 215 -9.70 12.04 11.16
CA LEU A 215 -8.92 12.81 12.12
C LEU A 215 -8.99 12.22 13.53
N GLU A 216 -10.18 11.81 13.99
CA GLU A 216 -10.36 11.13 15.29
C GLU A 216 -9.51 9.85 15.39
N VAL A 217 -9.57 9.00 14.37
CA VAL A 217 -8.78 7.76 14.31
C VAL A 217 -7.28 8.06 14.21
N ALA A 218 -6.88 9.07 13.43
CA ALA A 218 -5.48 9.45 13.30
C ALA A 218 -4.89 9.97 14.61
N LEU A 219 -5.66 10.76 15.37
CA LEU A 219 -5.28 11.20 16.73
C LEU A 219 -5.13 10.03 17.69
N GLU A 220 -6.04 9.05 17.60
CA GLU A 220 -5.99 7.85 18.45
C GLU A 220 -4.78 6.96 18.14
N ILE A 221 -4.39 6.83 16.88
CA ILE A 221 -3.19 6.07 16.46
C ILE A 221 -1.92 6.80 16.88
N GLY A 222 -1.85 8.12 16.72
CA GLY A 222 -0.74 8.94 17.21
C GLY A 222 0.54 8.84 16.37
N ALA A 223 0.45 8.73 15.05
CA ALA A 223 1.58 8.86 14.13
C ALA A 223 2.12 10.31 14.12
N LYS A 224 3.39 10.51 13.74
CA LYS A 224 3.98 11.86 13.69
C LYS A 224 3.30 12.79 12.69
N GLN A 225 2.95 12.25 11.52
CA GLN A 225 2.28 12.96 10.45
C GLN A 225 1.16 12.09 9.87
N SER A 226 -0.02 12.65 9.67
CA SER A 226 -1.14 11.96 9.03
C SER A 226 -1.51 12.61 7.70
N TRP A 227 -1.98 11.78 6.77
CA TRP A 227 -2.34 12.16 5.41
C TRP A 227 -3.71 11.58 5.06
N LEU A 228 -4.68 12.43 4.72
CA LEU A 228 -5.94 11.95 4.18
C LEU A 228 -5.76 11.53 2.72
N THR A 229 -6.21 10.35 2.39
CA THR A 229 -6.22 9.81 1.02
C THR A 229 -7.64 9.48 0.57
N HIS A 230 -7.80 8.98 -0.66
CA HIS A 230 -9.10 8.66 -1.27
C HIS A 230 -10.06 9.86 -1.32
N LEU A 231 -9.53 11.04 -1.57
CA LEU A 231 -10.26 12.31 -1.56
C LEU A 231 -11.21 12.41 -2.75
N CYS A 232 -12.48 12.72 -2.51
CA CYS A 232 -13.41 13.00 -3.60
C CYS A 232 -13.29 14.47 -4.08
N HIS A 233 -13.96 14.79 -5.18
CA HIS A 233 -13.91 16.11 -5.83
C HIS A 233 -14.85 17.15 -5.22
N ASP A 234 -15.48 16.89 -4.07
CA ASP A 234 -16.41 17.83 -3.41
C ASP A 234 -15.71 19.11 -2.95
N MET A 235 -14.41 19.01 -2.61
CA MET A 235 -13.58 20.14 -2.14
C MET A 235 -12.21 20.11 -2.83
N SER A 236 -11.67 21.31 -3.10
CA SER A 236 -10.29 21.43 -3.58
C SER A 236 -9.29 21.07 -2.48
N HIS A 237 -8.08 20.68 -2.87
CA HIS A 237 -6.99 20.35 -1.94
C HIS A 237 -6.75 21.45 -0.90
N VAL A 238 -6.75 22.74 -1.33
CA VAL A 238 -6.56 23.89 -0.43
C VAL A 238 -7.71 24.01 0.57
N GLN A 239 -8.96 23.79 0.14
CA GLN A 239 -10.12 23.82 1.04
C GLN A 239 -10.04 22.72 2.10
N ILE A 240 -9.62 21.51 1.72
CA ILE A 240 -9.42 20.40 2.67
C ILE A 240 -8.30 20.76 3.66
N GLN A 241 -7.20 21.32 3.18
CA GLN A 241 -6.09 21.74 4.03
C GLN A 241 -6.52 22.81 5.05
N CYS A 242 -7.27 23.83 4.63
CA CYS A 242 -7.82 24.84 5.54
C CYS A 242 -8.76 24.21 6.55
N TYR A 243 -9.67 23.34 6.11
CA TYR A 243 -10.60 22.65 6.99
C TYR A 243 -9.89 21.87 8.10
N LEU A 244 -8.87 21.09 7.75
CA LEU A 244 -8.09 20.33 8.72
C LEU A 244 -7.32 21.23 9.69
N ALA A 245 -6.72 22.33 9.20
CA ALA A 245 -6.01 23.28 10.04
C ALA A 245 -6.96 23.95 11.06
N ASP A 246 -8.15 24.33 10.64
CA ASP A 246 -9.16 24.91 11.53
C ASP A 246 -9.61 23.91 12.60
N LYS A 247 -9.85 22.66 12.22
CA LYS A 247 -10.22 21.59 13.17
C LYS A 247 -9.12 21.32 14.19
N LEU A 248 -7.87 21.20 13.77
CA LEU A 248 -6.72 20.96 14.65
C LEU A 248 -6.52 22.13 15.62
N SER A 249 -6.67 23.36 15.15
CA SER A 249 -6.61 24.55 16.01
C SER A 249 -7.68 24.53 17.12
N GLN A 250 -8.90 24.11 16.80
CA GLN A 250 -10.00 23.97 17.76
C GLN A 250 -9.70 22.90 18.82
N LEU A 251 -9.06 21.80 18.41
CA LEU A 251 -8.69 20.69 19.31
C LEU A 251 -7.48 21.02 20.19
N LYS A 252 -6.77 22.13 19.91
CA LYS A 252 -5.52 22.52 20.61
C LYS A 252 -4.48 21.39 20.67
N GLN A 253 -4.41 20.59 19.61
CA GLN A 253 -3.51 19.47 19.48
C GLN A 253 -2.31 19.88 18.63
N ASP A 254 -1.11 19.58 19.09
CA ASP A 254 0.11 19.64 18.28
C ASP A 254 0.22 18.36 17.43
N PHE A 255 -0.73 18.24 16.49
CA PHE A 255 -0.88 17.09 15.62
C PHE A 255 -0.94 17.56 14.17
N GLN A 256 -0.30 16.84 13.28
CA GLN A 256 -0.22 17.20 11.87
C GLN A 256 -1.07 16.26 11.01
N CYS A 257 -2.04 16.82 10.31
CA CYS A 257 -2.86 16.10 9.35
C CYS A 257 -3.08 16.99 8.10
N GLN A 258 -2.80 16.43 6.92
CA GLN A 258 -2.91 17.13 5.65
C GLN A 258 -3.55 16.23 4.60
N PRO A 259 -4.17 16.78 3.54
CA PRO A 259 -4.57 15.97 2.39
C PRO A 259 -3.34 15.51 1.60
N ALA A 260 -3.32 14.23 1.20
CA ALA A 260 -2.32 13.70 0.29
C ALA A 260 -2.56 14.20 -1.15
N TYR A 261 -1.56 14.09 -2.01
CA TYR A 261 -1.64 14.47 -3.42
C TYR A 261 -0.77 13.55 -4.29
N ASP A 262 -1.08 13.49 -5.58
CA ASP A 262 -0.34 12.67 -6.53
C ASP A 262 1.12 13.13 -6.66
N GLY A 263 2.05 12.23 -6.41
CA GLY A 263 3.48 12.51 -6.41
C GLY A 263 4.03 12.95 -5.05
N LEU A 264 3.23 12.87 -3.97
CA LEU A 264 3.74 13.07 -2.62
C LEU A 264 4.81 12.02 -2.29
N VAL A 265 5.98 12.48 -1.84
CA VAL A 265 7.10 11.64 -1.39
C VAL A 265 7.21 11.73 0.13
N LEU A 266 7.23 10.58 0.79
CA LEU A 266 7.35 10.45 2.24
C LEU A 266 8.60 9.63 2.58
N GLU A 267 9.35 10.05 3.60
CA GLU A 267 10.56 9.36 4.07
C GLU A 267 10.31 8.70 5.43
N ILE A 268 10.78 7.46 5.60
CA ILE A 268 10.66 6.68 6.85
C ILE A 268 12.00 6.22 7.41
#